data_1ca48162d8148949111998ff0abfc756
#
_entry.id   1ca48162d8148949111998ff0abfc756
#
_cell.length_a   1.000
_cell.length_b   1.000
_cell.length_c   1.000
_cell.angle_alpha   90.00
_cell.angle_beta   90.00
_cell.angle_gamma   90.00
#
_symmetry.space_group_name_H-M   'P 1'
#
loop_
_entity.id
_entity.type
_entity.pdbx_description
1 polymer ?
#
loop_
_entity_poly.entity_id
_entity_poly.type
_entity_poly.pdbx_seq_one_letter_code
_entity_poly.pdbx_strand_id
1 'polypeptide(L)'
;MWSTSSAGRVEGQRLQGRILPGADWQIVGGDGVTDLKARYGIETDGGARILVRSDGLRHGPPEVIAALARGEPIDPARYYFRAVMRFETAEPTLAWLNRILALASGARERRAVRLDVYEVV
;
A
#
# COMPACT_ATOMS: atom_id res chain seq x y z
N MET A 1 -12.56 0.79 -5.59
CA MET A 1 -11.16 0.49 -5.89
C MET A 1 -10.37 1.76 -6.17
N TRP A 2 -9.16 1.83 -5.71
CA TRP A 2 -8.23 2.90 -6.04
C TRP A 2 -6.80 2.37 -6.07
N SER A 3 -5.90 3.18 -6.60
CA SER A 3 -4.50 2.84 -6.78
C SER A 3 -3.65 3.90 -6.07
N THR A 4 -2.60 3.47 -5.39
CA THR A 4 -1.67 4.35 -4.71
C THR A 4 -0.25 4.06 -5.16
N SER A 5 0.60 5.08 -5.12
CA SER A 5 2.03 4.92 -5.33
C SER A 5 2.79 5.65 -4.23
N SER A 6 3.81 5.02 -3.66
CA SER A 6 4.67 5.68 -2.69
C SER A 6 5.40 6.90 -3.27
N ALA A 7 5.37 7.07 -4.58
CA ALA A 7 5.84 8.27 -5.28
C ALA A 7 4.87 9.46 -5.17
N GLY A 8 3.65 9.29 -4.63
CA GLY A 8 2.91 10.42 -4.15
C GLY A 8 1.43 10.52 -4.47
N ARG A 9 0.82 9.70 -5.31
CA ARG A 9 -0.58 9.90 -5.71
C ARG A 9 -1.49 8.76 -5.31
N VAL A 10 -2.73 9.13 -4.96
CA VAL A 10 -3.88 8.23 -4.84
C VAL A 10 -4.85 8.59 -5.93
N GLU A 11 -5.26 7.60 -6.73
CA GLU A 11 -6.17 7.80 -7.86
C GLU A 11 -7.29 6.77 -7.84
N GLY A 12 -8.53 7.24 -7.92
CA GLY A 12 -9.72 6.42 -7.98
C GLY A 12 -10.95 7.29 -8.14
N GLN A 13 -12.11 6.67 -8.38
CA GLN A 13 -13.35 7.43 -8.59
C GLN A 13 -13.83 8.14 -7.32
N ARG A 14 -13.63 7.51 -6.16
CA ARG A 14 -14.13 8.00 -4.88
C ARG A 14 -13.06 8.65 -4.02
N LEU A 15 -11.79 8.57 -4.42
CA LEU A 15 -10.68 9.06 -3.63
C LEU A 15 -9.54 9.49 -4.54
N GLN A 16 -9.15 10.76 -4.42
CA GLN A 16 -7.99 11.32 -5.10
C GLN A 16 -7.21 12.19 -4.11
N GLY A 17 -5.91 12.09 -4.16
CA GLY A 17 -5.07 12.86 -3.27
C GLY A 17 -3.60 12.54 -3.40
N ARG A 18 -2.84 13.01 -2.42
CA ARG A 18 -1.41 12.76 -2.34
C ARG A 18 -1.08 12.00 -1.05
N ILE A 19 -0.05 11.20 -1.11
CA ILE A 19 0.47 10.49 0.04
C ILE A 19 1.39 11.43 0.82
N LEU A 20 1.12 11.54 2.12
CA LEU A 20 1.96 12.29 3.05
C LEU A 20 3.04 11.38 3.62
N PRO A 21 4.18 11.95 4.05
CA PRO A 21 5.22 11.17 4.69
C PRO A 21 4.71 10.42 5.91
N GLY A 22 5.23 9.22 6.11
CA GLY A 22 4.86 8.36 7.23
C GLY A 22 5.99 7.43 7.61
N ALA A 23 5.67 6.36 8.30
CA ALA A 23 6.62 5.36 8.75
C ALA A 23 6.34 4.02 8.07
N ASP A 24 7.41 3.31 7.78
CA ASP A 24 7.40 2.05 7.06
C ASP A 24 8.39 1.09 7.72
N TRP A 25 7.93 -0.10 8.07
CA TRP A 25 8.76 -1.13 8.72
C TRP A 25 8.76 -2.38 7.87
N GLN A 26 9.94 -2.95 7.69
CA GLN A 26 10.10 -4.23 7.03
C GLN A 26 10.85 -5.18 7.97
N ILE A 27 10.23 -6.30 8.27
CA ILE A 27 10.84 -7.34 9.11
C ILE A 27 10.98 -8.60 8.26
N VAL A 28 12.20 -8.98 7.96
CA VAL A 28 12.49 -10.17 7.17
C VAL A 28 12.62 -11.36 8.13
N GLY A 29 11.72 -12.34 7.98
CA GLY A 29 11.76 -13.58 8.75
C GLY A 29 12.86 -14.52 8.24
N GLY A 30 13.21 -15.50 9.07
CA GLY A 30 14.19 -16.51 8.71
C GLY A 30 13.77 -17.41 7.56
N ASP A 31 12.46 -17.45 7.24
CA ASP A 31 11.87 -18.18 6.14
C ASP A 31 11.83 -17.40 4.82
N GLY A 32 12.36 -16.15 4.81
CA GLY A 32 12.34 -15.30 3.63
C GLY A 32 11.07 -14.50 3.42
N VAL A 33 10.09 -14.62 4.30
CA VAL A 33 8.87 -13.81 4.26
C VAL A 33 9.16 -12.44 4.89
N THR A 34 8.84 -11.37 4.18
CA THR A 34 8.95 -10.01 4.69
C THR A 34 7.60 -9.55 5.21
N ASP A 35 7.58 -9.16 6.48
CA ASP A 35 6.45 -8.54 7.13
C ASP A 35 6.53 -7.02 6.87
N LEU A 36 5.46 -6.46 6.30
CA LEU A 36 5.43 -5.06 5.87
C LEU A 36 4.40 -4.31 6.69
N LYS A 37 4.83 -3.25 7.37
CA LYS A 37 3.94 -2.38 8.14
C LYS A 37 4.14 -0.95 7.71
N ALA A 38 3.07 -0.27 7.34
CA ALA A 38 3.12 1.13 6.95
C ALA A 38 2.04 1.93 7.67
N ARG A 39 2.41 3.13 8.05
CA ARG A 39 1.52 4.13 8.68
C ARG A 39 1.79 5.45 8.02
N TYR A 40 0.81 5.99 7.31
CA TYR A 40 0.96 7.25 6.59
C TYR A 40 -0.37 7.98 6.47
N GLY A 41 -0.33 9.18 5.96
CA GLY A 41 -1.52 9.96 5.68
C GLY A 41 -1.77 10.13 4.20
N ILE A 42 -3.01 10.41 3.87
CA ILE A 42 -3.41 10.90 2.56
C ILE A 42 -4.05 12.26 2.77
N GLU A 43 -3.67 13.23 1.96
CA GLU A 43 -4.39 14.49 1.85
C GLU A 43 -5.15 14.46 0.54
N THR A 44 -6.48 14.53 0.60
CA THR A 44 -7.32 14.51 -0.59
C THR A 44 -7.18 15.82 -1.35
N ASP A 45 -7.57 15.84 -2.62
CA ASP A 45 -7.58 17.05 -3.44
C ASP A 45 -8.48 18.13 -2.85
N GLY A 46 -9.49 17.74 -2.07
CA GLY A 46 -10.34 18.68 -1.32
C GLY A 46 -9.79 19.14 0.02
N GLY A 47 -8.60 18.69 0.41
CA GLY A 47 -7.95 19.11 1.65
C GLY A 47 -8.25 18.25 2.88
N ALA A 48 -9.05 17.21 2.76
CA ALA A 48 -9.31 16.29 3.87
C ALA A 48 -8.10 15.37 4.12
N ARG A 49 -7.96 14.89 5.35
CA ARG A 49 -6.86 14.00 5.72
C ARG A 49 -7.37 12.64 6.17
N ILE A 50 -6.66 11.61 5.77
CA ILE A 50 -6.96 10.21 6.06
C ILE A 50 -5.70 9.58 6.63
N LEU A 51 -5.83 8.93 7.79
CA LEU A 51 -4.79 8.10 8.33
C LEU A 51 -4.92 6.69 7.76
N VAL A 52 -3.81 6.13 7.28
CA VAL A 52 -3.77 4.79 6.68
C VAL A 52 -2.92 3.86 7.53
N ARG A 53 -3.45 2.68 7.81
CA ARG A 53 -2.71 1.53 8.36
C ARG A 53 -2.67 0.45 7.30
N SER A 54 -1.48 -0.01 6.96
CA SER A 54 -1.28 -1.08 6.00
C SER A 54 -0.38 -2.15 6.61
N ASP A 55 -0.89 -3.38 6.66
CA ASP A 55 -0.14 -4.53 7.16
C ASP A 55 -0.14 -5.60 6.09
N GLY A 56 1.04 -6.02 5.66
CA GLY A 56 1.15 -6.93 4.53
C GLY A 56 2.30 -7.92 4.63
N LEU A 57 2.36 -8.76 3.62
CA LEU A 57 3.39 -9.77 3.46
C LEU A 57 3.93 -9.74 2.04
N ARG A 58 5.23 -9.93 1.90
CA ARG A 58 5.90 -10.12 0.61
C ARG A 58 6.80 -11.33 0.68
N HIS A 59 6.67 -12.23 -0.29
CA HIS A 59 7.55 -13.39 -0.42
C HIS A 59 7.54 -13.90 -1.85
N GLY A 60 8.48 -14.76 -2.17
CA GLY A 60 8.61 -15.38 -3.47
C GLY A 60 9.86 -16.22 -3.56
N PRO A 61 10.19 -16.76 -4.74
CA PRO A 61 11.44 -17.46 -4.94
C PRO A 61 12.64 -16.60 -4.53
N PRO A 62 13.68 -17.17 -3.89
CA PRO A 62 14.81 -16.38 -3.41
C PRO A 62 15.47 -15.52 -4.47
N GLU A 63 15.60 -15.99 -5.70
CA GLU A 63 16.19 -15.23 -6.80
C GLU A 63 15.34 -14.04 -7.22
N VAL A 64 14.01 -14.16 -7.09
CA VAL A 64 13.08 -13.06 -7.38
C VAL A 64 13.17 -11.99 -6.30
N ILE A 65 13.18 -12.39 -5.04
CA ILE A 65 13.30 -11.45 -3.92
C ILE A 65 14.65 -10.74 -3.96
N ALA A 66 15.72 -11.44 -4.28
CA ALA A 66 17.03 -10.84 -4.44
C ALA A 66 17.07 -9.81 -5.57
N ALA A 67 16.41 -10.11 -6.69
CA ALA A 67 16.31 -9.19 -7.81
C ALA A 67 15.51 -7.94 -7.45
N LEU A 68 14.41 -8.09 -6.71
CA LEU A 68 13.65 -6.94 -6.20
C LEU A 68 14.50 -6.05 -5.29
N ALA A 69 15.31 -6.67 -4.43
CA ALA A 69 16.19 -5.92 -3.52
C ALA A 69 17.24 -5.12 -4.28
N ARG A 70 17.63 -5.56 -5.48
CA ARG A 70 18.56 -4.83 -6.36
C ARG A 70 17.86 -3.75 -7.19
N GLY A 71 16.56 -3.60 -7.08
CA GLY A 71 15.78 -2.64 -7.86
C GLY A 71 15.51 -3.07 -9.30
N GLU A 72 15.67 -4.35 -9.62
CA GLU A 72 15.38 -4.88 -10.95
C GLU A 72 13.87 -4.95 -11.19
N PRO A 73 13.40 -4.65 -12.41
CA PRO A 73 11.99 -4.78 -12.75
C PRO A 73 11.60 -6.26 -12.82
N ILE A 74 10.64 -6.66 -11.99
CA ILE A 74 10.12 -8.03 -11.92
C ILE A 74 8.61 -7.98 -12.09
N ASP A 75 8.08 -8.87 -12.91
CA ASP A 75 6.62 -9.01 -13.04
C ASP A 75 6.02 -9.33 -11.68
N PRO A 76 5.03 -8.54 -11.20
CA PRO A 76 4.38 -8.78 -9.91
C PRO A 76 3.72 -10.16 -9.76
N ALA A 77 3.43 -10.85 -10.86
CA ALA A 77 2.91 -12.21 -10.82
C ALA A 77 3.94 -13.23 -10.31
N ARG A 78 5.22 -12.87 -10.24
CA ARG A 78 6.29 -13.76 -9.82
C ARG A 78 6.54 -13.76 -8.32
N TYR A 79 5.86 -12.91 -7.56
CA TYR A 79 5.97 -12.85 -6.11
C TYR A 79 4.62 -12.54 -5.48
N TYR A 80 4.51 -12.81 -4.21
CA TYR A 80 3.34 -12.48 -3.41
C TYR A 80 3.58 -11.14 -2.71
N PHE A 81 2.69 -10.19 -2.88
CA PHE A 81 2.72 -8.92 -2.17
C PHE A 81 1.28 -8.46 -1.97
N ARG A 82 0.78 -8.66 -0.75
CA ARG A 82 -0.61 -8.34 -0.39
C ARG A 82 -0.63 -7.65 0.96
N ALA A 83 -1.59 -6.75 1.13
CA ALA A 83 -1.76 -6.03 2.39
C ALA A 83 -3.23 -5.90 2.75
N VAL A 84 -3.48 -5.81 4.05
CA VAL A 84 -4.78 -5.42 4.60
C VAL A 84 -4.66 -3.97 5.06
N MET A 85 -5.63 -3.14 4.69
CA MET A 85 -5.60 -1.72 4.98
C MET A 85 -6.82 -1.29 5.77
N ARG A 86 -6.59 -0.35 6.69
CA ARG A 86 -7.64 0.34 7.43
C ARG A 86 -7.42 1.84 7.36
N PHE A 87 -8.51 2.57 7.44
CA PHE A 87 -8.52 4.02 7.29
C PHE A 87 -9.22 4.69 8.45
N GLU A 88 -8.78 5.92 8.75
CA GLU A 88 -9.40 6.75 9.76
C GLU A 88 -9.41 8.19 9.26
N THR A 89 -10.59 8.82 9.26
CA THR A 89 -10.74 10.22 8.88
C THR A 89 -11.87 10.87 9.67
N ALA A 90 -11.71 12.16 9.92
CA ALA A 90 -12.75 12.99 10.52
C ALA A 90 -13.67 13.66 9.47
N GLU A 91 -13.33 13.54 8.18
CA GLU A 91 -14.12 14.17 7.11
C GLU A 91 -15.45 13.46 6.91
N PRO A 92 -16.60 14.13 7.12
CA PRO A 92 -17.91 13.48 7.03
C PRO A 92 -18.20 12.85 5.67
N THR A 93 -17.76 13.45 4.58
CA THR A 93 -18.00 12.92 3.22
C THR A 93 -17.20 11.66 2.93
N LEU A 94 -16.20 11.37 3.75
CA LEU A 94 -15.35 10.19 3.63
C LEU A 94 -15.52 9.22 4.79
N ALA A 95 -16.54 9.41 5.62
CA ALA A 95 -16.78 8.58 6.81
C ALA A 95 -16.93 7.09 6.49
N TRP A 96 -17.31 6.75 5.27
CA TRP A 96 -17.40 5.37 4.81
C TRP A 96 -16.06 4.63 4.91
N LEU A 97 -14.94 5.33 4.79
CA LEU A 97 -13.59 4.74 4.94
C LEU A 97 -13.35 4.19 6.34
N ASN A 98 -13.95 4.79 7.38
CA ASN A 98 -13.80 4.33 8.76
C ASN A 98 -14.48 2.99 9.02
N ARG A 99 -15.32 2.52 8.12
CA ARG A 99 -16.20 1.37 8.31
C ARG A 99 -15.92 0.24 7.33
N ILE A 100 -14.81 0.31 6.61
CA ILE A 100 -14.41 -0.73 5.66
C ILE A 100 -13.07 -1.32 6.03
N LEU A 101 -12.84 -2.51 5.54
CA LEU A 101 -11.51 -3.09 5.38
C LEU A 101 -11.19 -3.09 3.88
N ALA A 102 -9.92 -2.94 3.55
CA ALA A 102 -9.48 -3.05 2.17
C ALA A 102 -8.36 -4.06 2.04
N LEU A 103 -8.28 -4.70 0.90
CA LEU A 103 -7.17 -5.55 0.50
C LEU A 103 -6.40 -4.85 -0.61
N ALA A 104 -5.08 -4.92 -0.54
CA ALA A 104 -4.23 -4.34 -1.56
C ALA A 104 -3.38 -5.42 -2.24
N SER A 105 -3.25 -5.29 -3.54
CA SER A 105 -2.28 -6.02 -4.34
C SER A 105 -1.11 -5.07 -4.60
N GLY A 106 0.09 -5.47 -4.19
CA GLY A 106 1.26 -4.63 -4.29
C GLY A 106 2.18 -5.01 -5.44
N ALA A 107 2.85 -4.00 -5.98
CA ALA A 107 3.94 -4.18 -6.92
C ALA A 107 5.08 -3.26 -6.53
N ARG A 108 6.29 -3.80 -6.46
CA ARG A 108 7.48 -3.00 -6.22
C ARG A 108 8.06 -2.57 -7.57
N GLU A 109 7.99 -1.29 -7.83
CA GLU A 109 8.59 -0.67 -8.98
C GLU A 109 9.98 -0.14 -8.63
N ARG A 110 10.73 0.32 -9.61
CA ARG A 110 12.12 0.73 -9.43
C ARG A 110 12.31 1.79 -8.34
N ARG A 111 11.38 2.76 -8.23
CA ARG A 111 11.47 3.89 -7.30
C ARG A 111 10.24 4.05 -6.43
N ALA A 112 9.32 3.11 -6.47
CA ALA A 112 8.04 3.24 -5.78
C ALA A 112 7.45 1.89 -5.49
N VAL A 113 6.55 1.87 -4.51
CA VAL A 113 5.62 0.75 -4.31
C VAL A 113 4.26 1.21 -4.81
N ARG A 114 3.66 0.42 -5.68
CA ARG A 114 2.31 0.65 -6.16
C ARG A 114 1.36 -0.33 -5.50
N LEU A 115 0.23 0.19 -5.02
CA LEU A 115 -0.83 -0.62 -4.43
C LEU A 115 -2.12 -0.39 -5.22
N ASP A 116 -2.75 -1.48 -5.63
CA ASP A 116 -4.12 -1.47 -6.11
C ASP A 116 -5.01 -1.92 -4.96
N VAL A 117 -5.93 -1.06 -4.53
CA VAL A 117 -6.68 -1.20 -3.29
C VAL A 117 -8.13 -1.51 -3.59
N TYR A 118 -8.66 -2.55 -2.95
CA TYR A 118 -10.01 -3.05 -3.14
C TYR A 118 -10.75 -3.07 -1.81
N GLU A 119 -11.93 -2.45 -1.79
CA GLU A 119 -12.82 -2.52 -0.63
C GLU A 119 -13.34 -3.94 -0.47
N VAL A 120 -13.33 -4.44 0.76
CA VAL A 120 -13.95 -5.71 1.11
C VAL A 120 -15.40 -5.44 1.49
N VAL A 121 -16.31 -5.96 0.69
CA VAL A 121 -17.75 -5.80 0.89
C VAL A 121 -18.39 -7.06 1.48
#